data_be3fa63150d1edf2650d0d95713c02c0
#
_entry.id   be3fa63150d1edf2650d0d95713c02c0
#
_cell.length_a   1.000
_cell.length_b   1.000
_cell.length_c   1.000
_cell.angle_alpha   90.00
_cell.angle_beta   90.00
_cell.angle_gamma   90.00
#
_symmetry.space_group_name_H-M   'P 1'
#
loop_
_entity.id
_entity.type
_entity.pdbx_description
1 polymer ?
#
loop_
_entity_poly.entity_id
_entity_poly.type
_entity_poly.pdbx_seq_one_letter_code
_entity_poly.pdbx_strand_id
1 'polypeptide(L)'
;KGRSFSSFDLILDSQGHRSTDAEAVAFTLAIDFETTSVSELPSGKFKVILTVYANLLFFDFNEKKVINTVPINCEYITLEPTRPTQQRLGALMQGLLTGELPEIEVSFLDVAVQRLASTVVRPRYGMRLKVRTVDIDQRGLKSFSALGGTTSQICSLYALLLTRSFVDRLNVAMLPYTKGQAIGAKMTGRFVDGRAYQLSIPDGDYVIDLHLLGLKTLSQDNEDG
;
A
#
# COMPACT_ATOMS: atom_id res chain seq x y z
N LYS A 1 2.46 -14.94 19.80
CA LYS A 1 3.94 -15.01 19.96
C LYS A 1 4.48 -13.66 19.58
N GLY A 2 5.13 -12.94 20.54
CA GLY A 2 5.73 -11.63 20.28
C GLY A 2 6.81 -11.74 19.20
N ARG A 3 6.70 -10.92 18.16
CA ARG A 3 7.78 -10.75 17.16
C ARG A 3 8.72 -9.69 17.68
N SER A 4 10.02 -9.92 17.63
CA SER A 4 11.03 -8.91 17.92
C SER A 4 11.23 -8.02 16.69
N PHE A 5 11.32 -6.73 16.90
CA PHE A 5 11.67 -5.75 15.88
C PHE A 5 13.16 -5.45 16.01
N SER A 6 13.92 -5.59 14.92
CA SER A 6 15.38 -5.50 14.97
C SER A 6 15.93 -4.08 15.02
N SER A 7 15.12 -3.08 14.68
CA SER A 7 15.57 -1.70 14.52
C SER A 7 14.89 -0.67 15.43
N PHE A 8 13.89 -1.08 16.21
CA PHE A 8 13.15 -0.20 17.12
C PHE A 8 12.35 -1.01 18.15
N ASP A 9 12.02 -0.37 19.25
CA ASP A 9 11.09 -0.91 20.25
C ASP A 9 9.67 -0.48 19.92
N LEU A 10 8.78 -1.46 19.71
CA LEU A 10 7.38 -1.20 19.44
C LEU A 10 6.62 -1.05 20.75
N ILE A 11 6.12 0.15 21.00
CA ILE A 11 5.23 0.44 22.12
C ILE A 11 3.80 0.53 21.59
N LEU A 12 2.96 -0.44 21.95
CA LEU A 12 1.54 -0.37 21.67
C LEU A 12 0.86 0.45 22.78
N ASP A 13 0.48 1.67 22.45
CA ASP A 13 -0.16 2.56 23.40
C ASP A 13 -1.65 2.25 23.57
N SER A 14 -1.95 1.13 24.26
CA SER A 14 -3.32 0.83 24.70
C SER A 14 -3.75 1.63 25.94
N GLN A 15 -2.83 2.34 26.60
CA GLN A 15 -3.07 3.05 27.87
C GLN A 15 -2.79 4.55 27.82
N GLY A 16 -2.56 5.14 26.66
CA GLY A 16 -2.37 6.57 26.52
C GLY A 16 -1.04 7.09 27.07
N HIS A 17 0.01 6.26 27.02
CA HIS A 17 1.35 6.69 27.37
C HIS A 17 1.80 7.80 26.41
N ARG A 18 1.99 8.99 26.95
CA ARG A 18 2.61 10.07 26.20
C ARG A 18 4.10 9.79 26.18
N SER A 19 4.63 9.41 25.01
CA SER A 19 6.08 9.43 24.86
C SER A 19 6.54 10.88 25.04
N THR A 20 7.36 11.11 26.05
CA THR A 20 8.05 12.39 26.27
C THR A 20 9.32 12.47 25.45
N ASP A 21 9.64 11.43 24.71
CA ASP A 21 10.84 11.36 23.89
C ASP A 21 10.70 12.30 22.68
N ALA A 22 11.67 13.20 22.54
CA ALA A 22 11.72 14.16 21.43
C ALA A 22 11.87 13.49 20.04
N GLU A 23 12.18 12.21 20.00
CA GLU A 23 12.40 11.42 18.78
C GLU A 23 11.35 10.30 18.59
N ALA A 24 10.20 10.40 19.26
CA ALA A 24 9.16 9.40 19.14
C ALA A 24 8.58 9.37 17.70
N VAL A 25 8.72 8.24 17.04
CA VAL A 25 8.12 7.96 15.75
C VAL A 25 6.87 7.13 15.98
N ALA A 26 5.75 7.57 15.42
CA ALA A 26 4.54 6.79 15.37
C ALA A 26 4.32 6.25 13.95
N PHE A 27 3.48 5.23 13.82
CA PHE A 27 3.07 4.73 12.51
C PHE A 27 1.57 4.49 12.45
N THR A 28 1.05 4.50 11.24
CA THR A 28 -0.32 4.10 10.93
C THR A 28 -0.35 3.33 9.62
N LEU A 29 -1.34 2.46 9.49
CA LEU A 29 -1.61 1.70 8.28
C LEU A 29 -2.74 2.41 7.51
N ALA A 30 -2.46 2.81 6.28
CA ALA A 30 -3.42 3.46 5.41
C ALA A 30 -3.68 2.58 4.18
N ILE A 31 -4.92 2.09 4.03
CA ILE A 31 -5.35 1.36 2.83
C ILE A 31 -5.63 2.40 1.74
N ASP A 32 -4.97 2.25 0.59
CA ASP A 32 -5.15 3.15 -0.55
C ASP A 32 -6.35 2.72 -1.41
N PHE A 33 -6.36 1.45 -1.81
CA PHE A 33 -7.44 0.85 -2.58
C PHE A 33 -7.34 -0.67 -2.59
N GLU A 34 -8.43 -1.30 -3.00
CA GLU A 34 -8.54 -2.72 -3.22
C GLU A 34 -8.96 -3.01 -4.67
N THR A 35 -8.56 -4.16 -5.18
CA THR A 35 -8.99 -4.62 -6.50
C THR A 35 -9.51 -6.05 -6.42
N THR A 36 -10.51 -6.35 -7.26
CA THR A 36 -11.05 -7.67 -7.45
C THR A 36 -11.12 -7.97 -8.93
N SER A 37 -10.52 -9.07 -9.36
CA SER A 37 -10.60 -9.57 -10.73
C SER A 37 -11.19 -10.96 -10.72
N VAL A 38 -12.13 -11.21 -11.64
CA VAL A 38 -12.77 -12.51 -11.84
C VAL A 38 -12.68 -12.86 -13.32
N SER A 39 -12.01 -13.95 -13.63
CA SER A 39 -11.89 -14.45 -15.01
C SER A 39 -12.29 -15.91 -15.11
N GLU A 40 -13.04 -16.26 -16.14
CA GLU A 40 -13.39 -17.64 -16.43
C GLU A 40 -12.21 -18.35 -17.12
N LEU A 41 -11.89 -19.54 -16.66
CA LEU A 41 -10.84 -20.38 -17.22
C LEU A 41 -11.44 -21.37 -18.25
N PRO A 42 -10.63 -21.91 -19.16
CA PRO A 42 -11.09 -22.95 -20.11
C PRO A 42 -11.69 -24.18 -19.43
N SER A 43 -11.36 -24.44 -18.19
CA SER A 43 -11.92 -25.52 -17.37
C SER A 43 -13.34 -25.24 -16.85
N GLY A 44 -13.94 -24.10 -17.14
CA GLY A 44 -15.22 -23.65 -16.61
C GLY A 44 -15.17 -23.16 -15.15
N LYS A 45 -13.98 -23.17 -14.50
CA LYS A 45 -13.79 -22.58 -13.18
C LYS A 45 -13.50 -21.09 -13.30
N PHE A 46 -13.69 -20.37 -12.20
CA PHE A 46 -13.43 -18.93 -12.12
C PHE A 46 -12.19 -18.66 -11.28
N LYS A 47 -11.20 -18.01 -11.88
CA LYS A 47 -10.04 -17.47 -11.15
C LYS A 47 -10.44 -16.14 -10.55
N VAL A 48 -10.30 -16.04 -9.24
CA VAL A 48 -10.52 -14.81 -8.44
C VAL A 48 -9.17 -14.31 -7.96
N ILE A 49 -8.89 -13.05 -8.19
CA ILE A 49 -7.70 -12.35 -7.66
C ILE A 49 -8.20 -11.17 -6.84
N LEU A 50 -7.84 -11.16 -5.58
CA LEU A 50 -8.08 -10.04 -4.66
C LEU A 50 -6.74 -9.42 -4.32
N THR A 51 -6.65 -8.09 -4.38
CA THR A 51 -5.44 -7.39 -3.98
C THR A 51 -5.79 -6.18 -3.13
N VAL A 52 -5.10 -6.03 -2.00
CA VAL A 52 -5.16 -4.85 -1.14
C VAL A 52 -3.85 -4.08 -1.26
N TYR A 53 -3.92 -2.80 -1.54
CA TYR A 53 -2.80 -1.88 -1.60
C TYR A 53 -2.87 -0.89 -0.45
N ALA A 54 -1.76 -0.73 0.25
CA ALA A 54 -1.69 0.11 1.44
C ALA A 54 -0.30 0.70 1.63
N ASN A 55 -0.20 1.62 2.58
CA ASN A 55 1.05 2.21 3.03
C ASN A 55 1.17 2.14 4.55
N LEU A 56 2.34 1.73 5.06
CA LEU A 56 2.76 2.06 6.41
C LEU A 56 3.32 3.48 6.39
N LEU A 57 2.66 4.38 7.09
CA LEU A 57 3.06 5.77 7.21
C LEU A 57 3.76 5.97 8.55
N PHE A 58 5.04 6.34 8.51
CA PHE A 58 5.79 6.72 9.70
C PHE A 58 5.77 8.23 9.83
N PHE A 59 5.52 8.73 11.01
CA PHE A 59 5.41 10.16 11.25
C PHE A 59 6.01 10.56 12.60
N ASP A 60 6.55 11.77 12.65
CA ASP A 60 6.93 12.39 13.91
C ASP A 60 5.69 12.55 14.80
N PHE A 61 5.77 11.98 16.01
CA PHE A 61 4.62 11.96 16.91
C PHE A 61 4.24 13.36 17.40
N ASN A 62 5.20 14.25 17.56
CA ASN A 62 4.98 15.59 18.08
C ASN A 62 4.50 16.55 16.98
N GLU A 63 5.19 16.56 15.84
CA GLU A 63 4.87 17.45 14.71
C GLU A 63 3.68 16.94 13.88
N LYS A 64 3.28 15.67 14.02
CA LYS A 64 2.28 15.00 13.17
C LYS A 64 2.61 15.10 11.68
N LYS A 65 3.89 15.01 11.37
CA LYS A 65 4.43 15.13 10.02
C LYS A 65 4.96 13.81 9.52
N VAL A 66 4.49 13.38 8.34
CA VAL A 66 4.98 12.13 7.72
C VAL A 66 6.45 12.27 7.37
N ILE A 67 7.25 11.30 7.80
CA ILE A 67 8.70 11.26 7.59
C ILE A 67 9.09 10.17 6.58
N ASN A 68 8.32 9.10 6.49
CA ASN A 68 8.56 8.00 5.54
C ASN A 68 7.28 7.23 5.27
N THR A 69 7.24 6.54 4.14
CA THR A 69 6.17 5.59 3.78
C THR A 69 6.77 4.31 3.25
N VAL A 70 6.16 3.18 3.61
CA VAL A 70 6.54 1.86 3.12
C VAL A 70 5.33 1.20 2.50
N PRO A 71 5.30 1.04 1.17
CA PRO A 71 4.20 0.41 0.48
C PRO A 71 4.06 -1.07 0.82
N ILE A 72 2.82 -1.51 0.93
CA ILE A 72 2.41 -2.88 1.16
C ILE A 72 1.39 -3.27 0.09
N ASN A 73 1.50 -4.49 -0.40
CA ASN A 73 0.41 -5.14 -1.12
C ASN A 73 0.25 -6.57 -0.62
N CYS A 74 -0.99 -7.02 -0.54
CA CYS A 74 -1.34 -8.40 -0.25
C CYS A 74 -2.26 -8.89 -1.35
N GLU A 75 -1.94 -10.04 -1.93
CA GLU A 75 -2.70 -10.66 -3.00
C GLU A 75 -3.16 -12.06 -2.55
N TYR A 76 -4.40 -12.37 -2.85
CA TYR A 76 -4.98 -13.70 -2.66
C TYR A 76 -5.58 -14.17 -3.98
N ILE A 77 -5.22 -15.38 -4.37
CA ILE A 77 -5.71 -16.01 -5.60
C ILE A 77 -6.42 -17.30 -5.24
N THR A 78 -7.65 -17.47 -5.71
CA THR A 78 -8.42 -18.71 -5.54
C THR A 78 -9.14 -19.10 -6.81
N LEU A 79 -9.58 -20.37 -6.84
CA LEU A 79 -10.41 -20.94 -7.90
C LEU A 79 -11.79 -21.27 -7.35
N GLU A 80 -12.81 -20.63 -7.89
CA GLU A 80 -14.20 -20.90 -7.55
C GLU A 80 -14.82 -21.83 -8.63
N PRO A 81 -15.62 -22.83 -8.24
CA PRO A 81 -16.26 -23.75 -9.18
C PRO A 81 -17.35 -23.09 -10.03
N THR A 82 -17.95 -22.02 -9.54
CA THR A 82 -18.96 -21.20 -10.20
C THR A 82 -18.59 -19.72 -10.07
N ARG A 83 -19.22 -18.87 -10.91
CA ARG A 83 -18.99 -17.43 -10.82
C ARG A 83 -19.37 -16.90 -9.44
N PRO A 84 -18.42 -16.32 -8.69
CA PRO A 84 -18.68 -15.86 -7.33
C PRO A 84 -19.68 -14.71 -7.31
N THR A 85 -20.55 -14.72 -6.31
CA THR A 85 -21.45 -13.60 -6.04
C THR A 85 -20.69 -12.44 -5.39
N GLN A 86 -21.27 -11.23 -5.42
CA GLN A 86 -20.72 -10.07 -4.71
C GLN A 86 -20.56 -10.33 -3.21
N GLN A 87 -21.50 -11.06 -2.61
CA GLN A 87 -21.42 -11.45 -1.20
C GLN A 87 -20.20 -12.36 -0.93
N ARG A 88 -19.94 -13.33 -1.80
CA ARG A 88 -18.76 -14.20 -1.70
C ARG A 88 -17.47 -13.41 -1.86
N LEU A 89 -17.40 -12.51 -2.85
CA LEU A 89 -16.23 -11.63 -3.06
C LEU A 89 -15.99 -10.72 -1.86
N GLY A 90 -17.04 -10.15 -1.28
CA GLY A 90 -16.95 -9.35 -0.04
C GLY A 90 -16.44 -10.16 1.15
N ALA A 91 -16.94 -11.39 1.33
CA ALA A 91 -16.46 -12.28 2.39
C ALA A 91 -14.97 -12.65 2.22
N LEU A 92 -14.55 -12.96 0.98
CA LEU A 92 -13.14 -13.23 0.68
C LEU A 92 -12.25 -12.02 0.95
N MET A 93 -12.68 -10.81 0.56
CA MET A 93 -11.94 -9.58 0.81
C MET A 93 -11.84 -9.28 2.31
N GLN A 94 -12.94 -9.43 3.06
CA GLN A 94 -12.91 -9.30 4.51
C GLN A 94 -11.96 -10.30 5.14
N GLY A 95 -12.02 -11.57 4.72
CA GLY A 95 -11.10 -12.60 5.20
C GLY A 95 -9.65 -12.30 4.88
N LEU A 96 -9.36 -11.76 3.68
CA LEU A 96 -8.01 -11.31 3.32
C LEU A 96 -7.51 -10.20 4.26
N LEU A 97 -8.37 -9.28 4.62
CA LEU A 97 -8.02 -8.20 5.54
C LEU A 97 -7.79 -8.69 6.97
N THR A 98 -8.68 -9.56 7.49
CA THR A 98 -8.71 -9.93 8.92
C THR A 98 -8.02 -11.25 9.24
N GLY A 99 -7.87 -12.16 8.26
CA GLY A 99 -7.35 -13.52 8.48
C GLY A 99 -8.40 -14.47 9.11
N GLU A 100 -9.67 -14.10 9.08
CA GLU A 100 -10.74 -14.89 9.71
C GLU A 100 -11.25 -16.05 8.84
N LEU A 101 -10.85 -16.14 7.58
CA LEU A 101 -11.22 -17.24 6.69
C LEU A 101 -10.14 -18.32 6.68
N PRO A 102 -10.50 -19.60 6.95
CA PRO A 102 -9.54 -20.71 7.02
C PRO A 102 -8.75 -20.94 5.71
N GLU A 103 -9.34 -20.62 4.57
CA GLU A 103 -8.67 -20.75 3.27
C GLU A 103 -7.60 -19.69 3.00
N ILE A 104 -7.50 -18.67 3.85
CA ILE A 104 -6.51 -17.59 3.72
C ILE A 104 -5.42 -17.78 4.78
N GLU A 105 -4.32 -18.38 4.36
CA GLU A 105 -3.19 -18.71 5.25
C GLU A 105 -2.44 -17.46 5.74
N VAL A 106 -2.37 -16.43 4.90
CA VAL A 106 -1.64 -15.17 5.17
C VAL A 106 -2.56 -13.99 4.93
N SER A 107 -2.93 -13.30 6.00
CA SER A 107 -3.77 -12.12 5.91
C SER A 107 -2.98 -10.85 5.56
N PHE A 108 -3.70 -9.81 5.16
CA PHE A 108 -3.12 -8.49 4.97
C PHE A 108 -2.44 -7.94 6.24
N LEU A 109 -3.02 -8.20 7.42
CA LEU A 109 -2.41 -7.80 8.69
C LEU A 109 -1.10 -8.56 8.96
N ASP A 110 -1.01 -9.86 8.59
CA ASP A 110 0.24 -10.61 8.70
C ASP A 110 1.34 -10.02 7.82
N VAL A 111 1.00 -9.68 6.57
CA VAL A 111 1.92 -9.01 5.64
C VAL A 111 2.35 -7.65 6.20
N ALA A 112 1.42 -6.86 6.73
CA ALA A 112 1.72 -5.56 7.32
C ALA A 112 2.68 -5.68 8.52
N VAL A 113 2.42 -6.61 9.42
CA VAL A 113 3.29 -6.87 10.60
C VAL A 113 4.66 -7.38 10.18
N GLN A 114 4.72 -8.28 9.18
CA GLN A 114 6.00 -8.76 8.66
C GLN A 114 6.79 -7.61 8.00
N ARG A 115 6.11 -6.78 7.25
CA ARG A 115 6.73 -5.60 6.60
C ARG A 115 7.23 -4.60 7.63
N LEU A 116 6.43 -4.31 8.65
CA LEU A 116 6.83 -3.46 9.76
C LEU A 116 8.09 -4.01 10.47
N ALA A 117 8.12 -5.32 10.76
CA ALA A 117 9.25 -5.96 11.42
C ALA A 117 10.56 -5.91 10.61
N SER A 118 10.47 -5.86 9.27
CA SER A 118 11.63 -5.77 8.38
C SER A 118 12.04 -4.33 8.02
N THR A 119 11.26 -3.34 8.44
CA THR A 119 11.51 -1.93 8.09
C THR A 119 12.51 -1.30 9.06
N VAL A 120 13.50 -0.62 8.51
CA VAL A 120 14.41 0.23 9.29
C VAL A 120 13.80 1.62 9.38
N VAL A 121 13.46 2.04 10.60
CA VAL A 121 12.89 3.36 10.86
C VAL A 121 13.96 4.27 11.44
N ARG A 122 14.01 5.50 10.94
CA ARG A 122 14.89 6.55 11.46
C ARG A 122 14.05 7.76 11.85
N PRO A 123 14.33 8.41 12.99
CA PRO A 123 13.59 9.61 13.39
C PRO A 123 13.75 10.75 12.38
N ARG A 124 14.88 10.82 11.70
CA ARG A 124 15.20 11.83 10.70
C ARG A 124 15.83 11.20 9.47
N TYR A 125 15.43 11.70 8.31
CA TYR A 125 16.00 11.36 7.02
C TYR A 125 16.64 12.59 6.41
N GLY A 126 17.86 12.44 5.88
CA GLY A 126 18.58 13.53 5.22
C GLY A 126 17.95 13.97 3.91
N MET A 127 17.23 13.08 3.25
CA MET A 127 16.56 13.33 1.97
C MET A 127 15.28 12.52 1.89
N ARG A 128 14.20 13.14 1.40
CA ARG A 128 12.90 12.50 1.17
C ARG A 128 12.44 12.77 -0.26
N LEU A 129 12.04 11.74 -0.95
CA LEU A 129 11.48 11.83 -2.30
C LEU A 129 9.96 11.71 -2.24
N LYS A 130 9.29 12.31 -3.22
CA LYS A 130 7.84 12.19 -3.38
C LYS A 130 7.49 12.04 -4.85
N VAL A 131 6.65 11.04 -5.17
CA VAL A 131 5.97 11.03 -6.45
C VAL A 131 4.91 12.12 -6.41
N ARG A 132 5.05 13.16 -7.23
CA ARG A 132 4.15 14.31 -7.27
C ARG A 132 3.00 14.09 -8.23
N THR A 133 3.33 13.73 -9.48
CA THR A 133 2.34 13.46 -10.51
C THR A 133 2.58 12.12 -11.19
N VAL A 134 1.50 11.49 -11.60
CA VAL A 134 1.53 10.35 -12.52
C VAL A 134 0.49 10.63 -13.59
N ASP A 135 0.95 10.81 -14.81
CA ASP A 135 0.12 11.11 -15.96
C ASP A 135 0.21 9.98 -17.00
N ILE A 136 -0.90 9.70 -17.68
CA ILE A 136 -0.96 8.73 -18.76
C ILE A 136 -1.12 9.47 -20.08
N ASP A 137 -0.18 9.25 -21.02
CA ASP A 137 -0.27 9.80 -22.38
C ASP A 137 -1.52 9.24 -23.08
N GLN A 138 -2.18 10.09 -23.86
CA GLN A 138 -3.41 9.69 -24.59
C GLN A 138 -3.20 8.44 -25.48
N ARG A 139 -2.00 8.29 -26.06
CA ARG A 139 -1.65 7.12 -26.87
C ARG A 139 -1.56 5.84 -26.04
N GLY A 140 -1.19 5.96 -24.77
CA GLY A 140 -1.09 4.87 -23.83
C GLY A 140 -2.42 4.45 -23.19
N LEU A 141 -3.43 5.31 -23.18
CA LEU A 141 -4.70 5.06 -22.48
C LEU A 141 -5.34 3.72 -22.82
N LYS A 142 -5.33 3.31 -24.10
CA LYS A 142 -5.87 2.02 -24.54
C LYS A 142 -5.12 0.83 -23.95
N SER A 143 -3.79 0.92 -23.87
CA SER A 143 -2.96 -0.15 -23.32
C SER A 143 -3.18 -0.28 -21.80
N PHE A 144 -3.32 0.85 -21.10
CA PHE A 144 -3.55 0.85 -19.66
C PHE A 144 -4.98 0.46 -19.29
N SER A 145 -5.98 0.77 -20.13
CA SER A 145 -7.37 0.34 -19.90
C SER A 145 -7.54 -1.19 -19.90
N ALA A 146 -6.66 -1.91 -20.58
CA ALA A 146 -6.64 -3.37 -20.57
C ALA A 146 -6.28 -3.97 -19.19
N LEU A 147 -5.64 -3.20 -18.30
CA LEU A 147 -5.36 -3.62 -16.92
C LEU A 147 -6.62 -3.64 -16.04
N GLY A 148 -7.71 -3.05 -16.50
CA GLY A 148 -8.90 -2.79 -15.67
C GLY A 148 -8.71 -1.65 -14.67
N GLY A 149 -9.79 -1.24 -14.03
CA GLY A 149 -9.77 -0.14 -13.06
C GLY A 149 -9.87 1.25 -13.70
N THR A 150 -9.92 2.26 -12.86
CA THR A 150 -9.97 3.66 -13.26
C THR A 150 -8.56 4.21 -13.54
N THR A 151 -8.46 5.24 -14.36
CA THR A 151 -7.20 5.97 -14.58
C THR A 151 -6.54 6.37 -13.25
N SER A 152 -7.36 6.74 -12.26
CA SER A 152 -6.87 7.08 -10.93
C SER A 152 -6.18 5.92 -10.22
N GLN A 153 -6.79 4.74 -10.27
CA GLN A 153 -6.21 3.53 -9.67
C GLN A 153 -4.91 3.13 -10.36
N ILE A 154 -4.88 3.23 -11.69
CA ILE A 154 -3.67 2.95 -12.46
C ILE A 154 -2.54 3.92 -12.07
N CYS A 155 -2.79 5.22 -12.00
CA CYS A 155 -1.80 6.20 -11.56
C CYS A 155 -1.32 5.91 -10.13
N SER A 156 -2.23 5.59 -9.20
CA SER A 156 -1.88 5.24 -7.82
C SER A 156 -1.04 3.97 -7.75
N LEU A 157 -1.37 2.96 -8.56
CA LEU A 157 -0.59 1.71 -8.65
C LEU A 157 0.85 1.98 -9.10
N TYR A 158 1.04 2.75 -10.17
CA TYR A 158 2.39 3.06 -10.66
C TYR A 158 3.18 3.93 -9.69
N ALA A 159 2.55 4.89 -9.02
CA ALA A 159 3.18 5.67 -7.94
C ALA A 159 3.63 4.74 -6.80
N LEU A 160 2.80 3.79 -6.40
CA LEU A 160 3.10 2.82 -5.34
C LEU A 160 4.23 1.88 -5.74
N LEU A 161 4.22 1.33 -6.97
CA LEU A 161 5.28 0.45 -7.48
C LEU A 161 6.63 1.18 -7.54
N LEU A 162 6.63 2.43 -7.99
CA LEU A 162 7.83 3.26 -8.02
C LEU A 162 8.34 3.53 -6.60
N THR A 163 7.45 3.97 -5.69
CA THR A 163 7.78 4.21 -4.28
C THR A 163 8.38 2.96 -3.65
N ARG A 164 7.77 1.79 -3.87
CA ARG A 164 8.28 0.50 -3.38
C ARG A 164 9.69 0.21 -3.90
N SER A 165 9.93 0.44 -5.19
CA SER A 165 11.24 0.20 -5.78
C SER A 165 12.32 1.07 -5.15
N PHE A 166 12.03 2.34 -4.86
CA PHE A 166 12.97 3.23 -4.17
C PHE A 166 13.21 2.81 -2.72
N VAL A 167 12.16 2.47 -1.99
CA VAL A 167 12.28 2.01 -0.58
C VAL A 167 13.06 0.71 -0.51
N ASP A 168 12.70 -0.30 -1.31
CA ASP A 168 13.23 -1.67 -1.18
C ASP A 168 14.65 -1.80 -1.75
N ARG A 169 14.96 -1.10 -2.84
CA ARG A 169 16.25 -1.26 -3.52
C ARG A 169 17.28 -0.21 -3.16
N LEU A 170 16.83 1.01 -2.86
CA LEU A 170 17.72 2.15 -2.64
C LEU A 170 17.70 2.63 -1.18
N ASN A 171 16.82 2.08 -0.34
CA ASN A 171 16.64 2.48 1.06
C ASN A 171 16.47 4.01 1.22
N VAL A 172 15.74 4.62 0.30
CA VAL A 172 15.44 6.05 0.28
C VAL A 172 14.10 6.30 0.97
N ALA A 173 14.05 7.33 1.82
CA ALA A 173 12.79 7.75 2.43
C ALA A 173 11.85 8.32 1.37
N MET A 174 10.67 7.75 1.27
CA MET A 174 9.62 8.18 0.35
C MET A 174 8.46 8.78 1.13
N LEU A 175 7.83 9.79 0.54
CA LEU A 175 6.56 10.33 1.03
C LEU A 175 5.40 9.74 0.22
N PRO A 176 4.21 9.60 0.83
CA PRO A 176 3.09 8.97 0.15
C PRO A 176 2.63 9.81 -1.04
N TYR A 177 2.26 9.13 -2.13
CA TYR A 177 1.60 9.75 -3.27
C TYR A 177 0.22 10.25 -2.88
N THR A 178 -0.05 11.51 -3.17
CA THR A 178 -1.34 12.14 -2.91
C THR A 178 -1.86 12.75 -4.21
N LYS A 179 -2.86 12.12 -4.79
CA LYS A 179 -3.40 12.56 -6.08
C LYS A 179 -3.96 13.98 -6.01
N GLY A 180 -3.47 14.84 -6.90
CA GLY A 180 -4.09 16.14 -7.18
C GLY A 180 -4.10 17.13 -6.03
N GLN A 181 -3.34 16.90 -4.97
CA GLN A 181 -3.33 17.82 -3.83
C GLN A 181 -2.18 18.80 -3.91
N ALA A 182 -2.56 20.06 -3.81
CA ALA A 182 -1.65 21.16 -3.58
C ALA A 182 -0.82 20.94 -2.28
N ILE A 183 0.25 21.69 -2.18
CA ILE A 183 1.14 21.81 -1.01
C ILE A 183 0.36 21.68 0.31
N GLY A 184 0.76 20.75 1.18
CA GLY A 184 0.19 20.60 2.52
C GLY A 184 -0.97 19.61 2.64
N ALA A 185 -0.96 18.50 1.88
CA ALA A 185 -1.92 17.42 2.04
C ALA A 185 -2.03 16.98 3.51
N LYS A 186 -3.26 16.92 4.00
CA LYS A 186 -3.56 16.48 5.37
C LYS A 186 -4.33 15.17 5.31
N MET A 187 -3.92 14.21 6.11
CA MET A 187 -4.65 12.97 6.34
C MET A 187 -5.23 12.97 7.75
N THR A 188 -6.47 12.53 7.89
CA THR A 188 -7.06 12.35 9.22
C THR A 188 -6.95 10.89 9.60
N GLY A 189 -6.35 10.63 10.74
CA GLY A 189 -6.31 9.31 11.38
C GLY A 189 -7.02 9.33 12.72
N ARG A 190 -7.19 8.15 13.32
CA ARG A 190 -7.68 8.00 14.69
C ARG A 190 -6.76 7.08 15.46
N PHE A 191 -6.46 7.45 16.69
CA PHE A 191 -5.80 6.56 17.64
C PHE A 191 -6.76 5.48 18.13
N VAL A 192 -6.21 4.45 18.75
CA VAL A 192 -7.00 3.35 19.34
C VAL A 192 -8.01 3.86 20.38
N ASP A 193 -7.69 4.95 21.08
CA ASP A 193 -8.58 5.63 22.03
C ASP A 193 -9.69 6.47 21.37
N GLY A 194 -9.78 6.47 20.05
CA GLY A 194 -10.79 7.20 19.26
C GLY A 194 -10.48 8.66 18.98
N ARG A 195 -9.42 9.23 19.56
CA ARG A 195 -9.01 10.62 19.27
C ARG A 195 -8.56 10.77 17.84
N ALA A 196 -9.12 11.77 17.14
CA ALA A 196 -8.70 12.10 15.78
C ALA A 196 -7.39 12.90 15.81
N TYR A 197 -6.55 12.66 14.82
CA TYR A 197 -5.35 13.47 14.57
C TYR A 197 -5.23 13.78 13.08
N GLN A 198 -4.54 14.86 12.78
CA GLN A 198 -4.23 15.22 11.40
C GLN A 198 -2.73 15.04 11.16
N LEU A 199 -2.41 14.23 10.14
CA LEU A 199 -1.06 14.12 9.64
C LEU A 199 -0.87 15.12 8.51
N SER A 200 0.22 15.88 8.56
CA SER A 200 0.68 16.66 7.42
C SER A 200 1.64 15.83 6.57
N ILE A 201 1.43 15.85 5.26
CA ILE A 201 2.35 15.26 4.29
C ILE A 201 3.19 16.38 3.72
N PRO A 202 4.47 16.47 4.06
CA PRO A 202 5.32 17.54 3.55
C PRO A 202 5.59 17.37 2.06
N ASP A 203 6.11 18.41 1.45
CA ASP A 203 6.75 18.28 0.15
C ASP A 203 8.05 17.47 0.29
N GLY A 204 8.35 16.66 -0.73
CA GLY A 204 9.64 15.99 -0.80
C GLY A 204 10.76 17.00 -1.04
N ASP A 205 11.96 16.67 -0.57
CA ASP A 205 13.16 17.45 -0.90
C ASP A 205 13.43 17.34 -2.40
N TYR A 206 13.02 16.22 -3.00
CA TYR A 206 12.95 16.01 -4.46
C TYR A 206 11.60 15.43 -4.83
N VAL A 207 11.12 15.81 -6.02
CA VAL A 207 9.85 15.34 -6.57
C VAL A 207 10.09 14.58 -7.87
N ILE A 208 9.24 13.58 -8.10
CA ILE A 208 9.25 12.73 -9.29
C ILE A 208 7.92 12.92 -10.00
N ASP A 209 7.98 13.33 -11.25
CA ASP A 209 6.83 13.33 -12.15
C ASP A 209 6.97 12.16 -13.11
N LEU A 210 5.97 11.30 -13.16
CA LEU A 210 5.97 10.09 -13.97
C LEU A 210 5.00 10.24 -15.13
N HIS A 211 5.51 10.05 -16.37
CA HIS A 211 4.71 10.03 -17.57
C HIS A 211 4.66 8.62 -18.14
N LEU A 212 3.47 8.01 -18.14
CA LEU A 212 3.23 6.67 -18.67
C LEU A 212 2.87 6.77 -20.15
N LEU A 213 3.79 6.41 -21.02
CA LEU A 213 3.61 6.52 -22.49
C LEU A 213 2.84 5.35 -23.09
N GLY A 214 2.90 4.18 -22.47
CA GLY A 214 2.21 2.97 -22.93
C GLY A 214 2.61 1.76 -22.09
N LEU A 215 1.87 0.68 -22.27
CA LEU A 215 2.13 -0.63 -21.68
C LEU A 215 2.34 -1.64 -22.82
N LYS A 216 3.44 -2.38 -22.75
CA LYS A 216 3.68 -3.52 -23.62
C LYS A 216 3.54 -4.81 -22.83
N THR A 217 2.55 -5.61 -23.16
CA THR A 217 2.42 -6.95 -22.61
C THR A 217 3.33 -7.90 -23.37
N LEU A 218 4.17 -8.63 -22.67
CA LEU A 218 4.94 -9.73 -23.22
C LEU A 218 4.19 -11.01 -22.85
N SER A 219 3.64 -11.72 -23.84
CA SER A 219 3.20 -13.10 -23.63
C SER A 219 4.45 -13.98 -23.60
N GLN A 220 4.65 -14.69 -22.53
CA GLN A 220 5.59 -15.78 -22.48
C GLN A 220 4.80 -17.01 -22.90
N ASP A 221 4.96 -17.43 -24.15
CA ASP A 221 4.49 -18.74 -24.57
C ASP A 221 5.35 -19.75 -23.81
N ASN A 222 4.80 -20.35 -22.76
CA ASN A 222 5.39 -21.54 -22.20
C ASN A 222 5.20 -22.65 -23.27
N GLU A 223 6.23 -22.89 -24.03
CA GLU A 223 6.39 -24.14 -24.73
C GLU A 223 6.59 -25.25 -23.71
N ASP A 224 5.51 -25.66 -23.05
CA ASP A 224 5.47 -26.93 -22.35
C ASP A 224 5.13 -27.99 -23.40
N GLY A 225 6.21 -28.61 -23.92
CA GLY A 225 6.11 -29.84 -24.67
C GLY A 225 5.85 -31.04 -23.73
#